data_3fd81dcb8bca47a111abe32ae7aa9f3e
#
_entry.id   3fd81dcb8bca47a111abe32ae7aa9f3e
#
_cell.length_a   1.000
_cell.length_b   1.000
_cell.length_c   1.000
_cell.angle_alpha   90.00
_cell.angle_beta   90.00
_cell.angle_gamma   90.00
#
_symmetry.space_group_name_H-M   'P 1'
#
loop_
_entity.id
_entity.type
_entity.pdbx_description
1 polymer ?
#
loop_
_entity_poly.entity_id
_entity_poly.type
_entity_poly.pdbx_seq_one_letter_code
_entity_poly.pdbx_strand_id
1 'polypeptide(L)'
;MMACVLAEKTGLKKRTIAIVNKTNYSLLQDSLNIDDLVDPRMTTVSRIMEQVHKGTIETVYSLLDGEYECIEAKISEKSDLINKKIRDANLPEDIRIGAVIRKEKVIIPRSSFIFEKNDLVVFLAKREELKAVESIFSVSAI
;
A
#
# COMPACT_ATOMS: atom_id res chain seq x y z
N MET A 1 15.70 3.55 -19.98
CA MET A 1 16.16 2.15 -19.89
C MET A 1 17.51 1.94 -20.59
N MET A 2 17.65 2.15 -21.91
CA MET A 2 18.91 1.91 -22.62
C MET A 2 20.13 2.65 -22.01
N ALA A 3 19.95 3.90 -21.61
CA ALA A 3 21.01 4.67 -20.94
C ALA A 3 21.48 4.03 -19.62
N CYS A 4 20.58 3.46 -18.83
CA CYS A 4 20.93 2.76 -17.59
C CYS A 4 21.76 1.51 -17.88
N VAL A 5 21.34 0.72 -18.87
CA VAL A 5 22.07 -0.49 -19.30
C VAL A 5 23.48 -0.15 -19.80
N LEU A 6 23.60 0.92 -20.59
CA LEU A 6 24.91 1.38 -21.10
C LEU A 6 25.77 1.90 -19.94
N ALA A 7 25.22 2.66 -19.02
CA ALA A 7 25.93 3.16 -17.86
C ALA A 7 26.50 2.01 -17.00
N GLU A 8 25.72 0.97 -16.76
CA GLU A 8 26.17 -0.21 -16.04
C GLU A 8 27.30 -0.93 -16.78
N LYS A 9 27.13 -1.18 -18.08
CA LYS A 9 28.19 -1.80 -18.92
C LYS A 9 29.47 -1.01 -18.98
N THR A 10 29.43 0.31 -18.79
CA THR A 10 30.62 1.17 -18.70
C THR A 10 31.26 1.21 -17.32
N GLY A 11 30.74 0.41 -16.36
CA GLY A 11 31.32 0.27 -15.04
C GLY A 11 30.75 1.23 -13.98
N LEU A 12 29.57 1.84 -14.22
CA LEU A 12 28.88 2.64 -13.22
C LEU A 12 28.45 1.73 -12.07
N LYS A 13 28.97 1.99 -10.86
CA LYS A 13 28.64 1.25 -9.63
C LYS A 13 27.58 1.96 -8.77
N LYS A 14 26.79 2.84 -9.36
CA LYS A 14 25.72 3.57 -8.66
C LYS A 14 24.38 3.04 -9.08
N ARG A 15 23.39 3.18 -8.18
CA ARG A 15 22.00 2.81 -8.41
C ARG A 15 21.46 3.47 -9.68
N THR A 16 20.80 2.68 -10.51
CA THR A 16 20.19 3.11 -11.75
C THR A 16 18.67 3.18 -11.61
N ILE A 17 18.08 4.26 -12.07
CA ILE A 17 16.63 4.47 -12.05
C ILE A 17 16.17 4.80 -13.46
N ALA A 18 15.16 4.09 -13.95
CA ALA A 18 14.57 4.36 -15.25
C ALA A 18 13.08 4.63 -15.17
N ILE A 19 12.61 5.60 -15.96
CA ILE A 19 11.18 5.85 -16.15
C ILE A 19 10.67 4.94 -17.27
N VAL A 20 9.55 4.26 -17.03
CA VAL A 20 8.89 3.40 -18.01
C VAL A 20 7.45 3.83 -18.22
N ASN A 21 6.99 3.77 -19.48
CA ASN A 21 5.64 4.16 -19.87
C ASN A 21 4.79 2.97 -20.33
N LYS A 22 5.34 1.75 -20.25
CA LYS A 22 4.65 0.52 -20.64
C LYS A 22 4.88 -0.55 -19.58
N THR A 23 3.83 -1.15 -19.10
CA THR A 23 3.86 -2.18 -18.03
C THR A 23 4.74 -3.38 -18.39
N ASN A 24 4.77 -3.76 -19.69
CA ASN A 24 5.58 -4.91 -20.13
C ASN A 24 7.10 -4.69 -19.95
N TYR A 25 7.56 -3.46 -19.74
CA TYR A 25 8.97 -3.20 -19.49
C TYR A 25 9.41 -3.55 -18.05
N SER A 26 8.49 -3.70 -17.12
CA SER A 26 8.80 -4.18 -15.76
C SER A 26 9.39 -5.58 -15.79
N LEU A 27 8.91 -6.45 -16.70
CA LEU A 27 9.42 -7.81 -16.89
C LEU A 27 10.89 -7.86 -17.34
N LEU A 28 11.41 -6.78 -17.87
CA LEU A 28 12.79 -6.68 -18.34
C LEU A 28 13.73 -6.12 -17.28
N GLN A 29 13.23 -5.69 -16.13
CA GLN A 29 14.04 -5.04 -15.08
C GLN A 29 15.22 -5.91 -14.67
N ASP A 30 14.94 -7.14 -14.27
CA ASP A 30 15.97 -8.07 -13.81
C ASP A 30 16.95 -8.45 -14.92
N SER A 31 16.43 -8.66 -16.14
CA SER A 31 17.26 -9.02 -17.31
C SER A 31 18.19 -7.89 -17.75
N LEU A 32 17.84 -6.66 -17.44
CA LEU A 32 18.59 -5.45 -17.80
C LEU A 32 19.40 -4.88 -16.63
N ASN A 33 19.39 -5.53 -15.46
CA ASN A 33 20.03 -5.10 -14.22
C ASN A 33 19.76 -3.62 -13.89
N ILE A 34 18.49 -3.20 -14.01
CA ILE A 34 18.07 -1.86 -13.62
C ILE A 34 17.53 -1.94 -12.20
N ASP A 35 18.11 -1.17 -11.28
CA ASP A 35 17.76 -1.25 -9.87
C ASP A 35 16.32 -0.83 -9.60
N ASP A 36 15.85 0.24 -10.24
CA ASP A 36 14.48 0.74 -10.06
C ASP A 36 13.82 1.15 -11.37
N LEU A 37 12.56 0.79 -11.51
CA LEU A 37 11.67 1.29 -12.55
C LEU A 37 10.58 2.15 -11.92
N VAL A 38 10.36 3.32 -12.49
CA VAL A 38 9.28 4.23 -12.08
C VAL A 38 8.26 4.32 -13.21
N ASP A 39 7.03 3.92 -12.94
CA ASP A 39 5.89 4.17 -13.83
C ASP A 39 5.15 5.45 -13.36
N PRO A 40 5.22 6.56 -14.11
CA PRO A 40 4.57 7.80 -13.74
C PRO A 40 3.04 7.68 -13.68
N ARG A 41 2.45 6.76 -14.45
CA ARG A 41 0.99 6.54 -14.46
C ARG A 41 0.55 5.96 -13.14
N MET A 42 1.24 4.91 -12.65
CA MET A 42 0.94 4.30 -11.36
C MET A 42 1.13 5.31 -10.22
N THR A 43 2.20 6.10 -10.27
CA THR A 43 2.43 7.17 -9.29
C THR A 43 1.29 8.20 -9.32
N THR A 44 0.84 8.60 -10.51
CA THR A 44 -0.27 9.56 -10.65
C THR A 44 -1.59 8.97 -10.15
N VAL A 45 -1.88 7.71 -10.49
CA VAL A 45 -3.09 7.01 -10.01
C VAL A 45 -3.09 6.93 -8.50
N SER A 46 -1.99 6.51 -7.87
CA SER A 46 -1.88 6.47 -6.41
C SER A 46 -2.16 7.84 -5.78
N ARG A 47 -1.59 8.91 -6.33
CA ARG A 47 -1.84 10.28 -5.86
C ARG A 47 -3.29 10.73 -6.01
N ILE A 48 -3.95 10.35 -7.10
CA ILE A 48 -5.38 10.65 -7.30
C ILE A 48 -6.22 9.87 -6.29
N MET A 49 -5.91 8.58 -6.08
CA MET A 49 -6.62 7.75 -5.11
C MET A 49 -6.49 8.29 -3.68
N GLU A 50 -5.31 8.75 -3.26
CA GLU A 50 -5.11 9.45 -1.98
C GLU A 50 -6.05 10.65 -1.81
N GLN A 51 -6.34 11.37 -2.89
CA GLN A 51 -7.23 12.55 -2.85
C GLN A 51 -8.71 12.19 -2.87
N VAL A 52 -9.08 11.08 -3.52
CA VAL A 52 -10.46 10.62 -3.63
C VAL A 52 -10.93 9.99 -2.32
N HIS A 53 -10.06 9.24 -1.65
CA HIS A 53 -10.36 8.56 -0.38
C HIS A 53 -10.17 9.48 0.84
N LYS A 54 -10.69 10.71 0.77
CA LYS A 54 -10.62 11.68 1.89
C LYS A 54 -11.31 11.13 3.13
N GLY A 55 -10.53 10.79 4.16
CA GLY A 55 -11.06 10.59 5.50
C GLY A 55 -10.29 9.60 6.37
N THR A 56 -10.19 8.36 5.98
CA THR A 56 -9.57 7.29 6.80
C THR A 56 -8.41 6.59 6.11
N ILE A 57 -8.39 6.57 4.78
CA ILE A 57 -7.28 6.01 4.00
C ILE A 57 -6.25 7.12 3.79
N GLU A 58 -5.05 6.94 4.35
CA GLU A 58 -3.97 7.93 4.21
C GLU A 58 -3.12 7.67 2.97
N THR A 59 -2.85 6.39 2.67
CA THR A 59 -1.96 6.02 1.56
C THR A 59 -2.38 4.69 0.95
N VAL A 60 -2.22 4.57 -0.36
CA VAL A 60 -2.46 3.32 -1.12
C VAL A 60 -1.27 3.07 -2.04
N TYR A 61 -0.66 1.90 -1.91
CA TYR A 61 0.42 1.43 -2.77
C TYR A 61 -0.03 0.17 -3.50
N SER A 62 -0.03 0.24 -4.83
CA SER A 62 -0.34 -0.91 -5.68
C SER A 62 0.85 -1.87 -5.75
N LEU A 63 0.58 -3.16 -5.60
CA LEU A 63 1.56 -4.24 -5.67
C LEU A 63 1.13 -5.24 -6.75
N LEU A 64 2.11 -5.98 -7.29
CA LEU A 64 1.86 -7.06 -8.27
C LEU A 64 0.94 -6.62 -9.41
N ASP A 65 1.37 -5.57 -10.14
CA ASP A 65 0.62 -5.02 -11.28
C ASP A 65 -0.84 -4.61 -10.97
N GLY A 66 -1.12 -4.33 -9.70
CA GLY A 66 -2.42 -3.84 -9.24
C GLY A 66 -3.41 -4.92 -8.79
N GLU A 67 -2.96 -6.16 -8.62
CA GLU A 67 -3.79 -7.22 -8.03
C GLU A 67 -4.00 -7.02 -6.54
N TYR A 68 -2.96 -6.53 -5.85
CA TYR A 68 -2.97 -6.26 -4.42
C TYR A 68 -2.64 -4.80 -4.13
N GLU A 69 -3.16 -4.32 -3.04
CA GLU A 69 -2.91 -2.98 -2.55
C GLU A 69 -2.46 -3.03 -1.08
N CYS A 70 -1.37 -2.32 -0.81
CA CYS A 70 -0.93 -2.04 0.55
C CYS A 70 -1.53 -0.69 0.96
N ILE A 71 -2.35 -0.70 1.99
CA ILE A 71 -3.18 0.43 2.37
C ILE A 71 -2.85 0.84 3.79
N GLU A 72 -2.70 2.14 3.99
CA GLU A 72 -2.62 2.75 5.31
C GLU A 72 -3.94 3.42 5.63
N ALA A 73 -4.62 2.94 6.65
CA ALA A 73 -5.89 3.50 7.11
C ALA A 73 -5.84 3.86 8.58
N LYS A 74 -6.35 5.05 8.89
CA LYS A 74 -6.43 5.55 10.26
C LYS A 74 -7.74 5.16 10.91
N ILE A 75 -7.69 4.63 12.12
CA ILE A 75 -8.88 4.31 12.89
C ILE A 75 -9.52 5.59 13.43
N SER A 76 -10.71 5.90 12.89
CA SER A 76 -11.51 7.04 13.33
C SER A 76 -12.28 6.71 14.63
N GLU A 77 -12.79 7.73 15.31
CA GLU A 77 -13.65 7.55 16.51
C GLU A 77 -14.91 6.74 16.23
N LYS A 78 -15.38 6.75 15.00
CA LYS A 78 -16.62 6.08 14.58
C LYS A 78 -16.38 4.70 13.99
N SER A 79 -15.11 4.24 13.93
CA SER A 79 -14.77 2.94 13.37
C SER A 79 -15.31 1.81 14.25
N ASP A 80 -15.91 0.83 13.63
CA ASP A 80 -16.39 -0.40 14.30
C ASP A 80 -15.24 -1.26 14.87
N LEU A 81 -14.00 -0.93 14.55
CA LEU A 81 -12.80 -1.62 15.03
C LEU A 81 -12.36 -1.18 16.43
N ILE A 82 -12.78 0.01 16.89
CA ILE A 82 -12.35 0.53 18.19
C ILE A 82 -12.69 -0.45 19.31
N ASN A 83 -11.71 -0.69 20.18
CA ASN A 83 -11.80 -1.60 21.32
C ASN A 83 -12.08 -3.07 20.94
N LYS A 84 -12.05 -3.42 19.65
CA LYS A 84 -12.15 -4.82 19.22
C LYS A 84 -10.76 -5.43 19.05
N LYS A 85 -10.66 -6.72 19.32
CA LYS A 85 -9.46 -7.51 18.96
C LYS A 85 -9.47 -7.81 17.48
N ILE A 86 -8.30 -7.97 16.88
CA ILE A 86 -8.19 -8.34 15.46
C ILE A 86 -9.02 -9.57 15.12
N ARG A 87 -8.98 -10.62 15.96
CA ARG A 87 -9.76 -11.84 15.75
C ARG A 87 -11.28 -11.63 15.77
N ASP A 88 -11.74 -10.57 16.42
CA ASP A 88 -13.17 -10.26 16.61
C ASP A 88 -13.62 -9.14 15.64
N ALA A 89 -12.74 -8.71 14.74
CA ALA A 89 -12.96 -7.58 13.84
C ALA A 89 -13.73 -7.94 12.55
N ASN A 90 -14.05 -9.22 12.35
CA ASN A 90 -14.75 -9.72 11.15
C ASN A 90 -14.14 -9.21 9.83
N LEU A 91 -12.82 -9.22 9.74
CA LEU A 91 -12.12 -8.81 8.54
C LEU A 91 -12.33 -9.85 7.43
N PRO A 92 -12.53 -9.44 6.18
CA PRO A 92 -12.55 -10.34 5.03
C PRO A 92 -11.31 -11.24 4.97
N GLU A 93 -11.46 -12.46 4.45
CA GLU A 93 -10.38 -13.46 4.42
C GLU A 93 -9.17 -13.00 3.59
N ASP A 94 -9.39 -12.15 2.59
CA ASP A 94 -8.36 -11.61 1.70
C ASP A 94 -7.65 -10.36 2.24
N ILE A 95 -7.97 -9.93 3.47
CA ILE A 95 -7.30 -8.81 4.14
C ILE A 95 -6.29 -9.34 5.15
N ARG A 96 -5.07 -8.85 5.09
CA ARG A 96 -3.99 -9.16 6.03
C ARG A 96 -3.43 -7.89 6.66
N ILE A 97 -3.54 -7.80 7.98
CA ILE A 97 -2.91 -6.70 8.72
C ILE A 97 -1.43 -7.03 8.89
N GLY A 98 -0.58 -6.16 8.36
CA GLY A 98 0.88 -6.27 8.45
C GLY A 98 1.45 -5.56 9.66
N ALA A 99 0.98 -4.35 9.93
CA ALA A 99 1.48 -3.52 11.02
C ALA A 99 0.41 -2.55 11.54
N VAL A 100 0.62 -2.08 12.77
CA VAL A 100 -0.14 -0.97 13.34
C VAL A 100 0.86 0.06 13.85
N ILE A 101 0.68 1.30 13.49
CA ILE A 101 1.50 2.41 13.97
C ILE A 101 0.70 3.16 15.03
N ARG A 102 1.21 3.17 16.25
CA ARG A 102 0.63 3.87 17.41
C ARG A 102 1.67 4.77 18.05
N LYS A 103 1.41 6.06 18.12
CA LYS A 103 2.34 7.06 18.69
C LYS A 103 3.76 6.90 18.12
N GLU A 104 3.87 6.84 16.78
CA GLU A 104 5.12 6.68 16.03
C GLU A 104 5.86 5.34 16.24
N LYS A 105 5.28 4.41 16.98
CA LYS A 105 5.84 3.07 17.17
C LYS A 105 5.15 2.08 16.24
N VAL A 106 5.96 1.33 15.49
CA VAL A 106 5.48 0.24 14.64
C VAL A 106 5.29 -1.00 15.51
N ILE A 107 4.11 -1.57 15.46
CA ILE A 107 3.71 -2.77 16.20
C ILE A 107 3.29 -3.83 15.18
N ILE A 108 3.85 -5.03 15.25
CA ILE A 108 3.35 -6.17 14.50
C ILE A 108 2.25 -6.81 15.35
N PRO A 109 0.97 -6.68 14.95
CA PRO A 109 -0.12 -7.05 15.83
C PRO A 109 -0.31 -8.57 15.83
N ARG A 110 -0.73 -9.08 17.00
CA ARG A 110 -1.22 -10.45 17.13
C ARG A 110 -2.75 -10.46 17.10
N SER A 111 -3.37 -11.62 16.97
CA SER A 111 -4.84 -11.78 16.95
C SER A 111 -5.55 -11.19 18.19
N SER A 112 -4.84 -11.07 19.32
CA SER A 112 -5.33 -10.47 20.57
C SER A 112 -5.13 -8.95 20.65
N PHE A 113 -4.50 -8.32 19.65
CA PHE A 113 -4.26 -6.88 19.63
C PHE A 113 -5.60 -6.12 19.60
N ILE A 114 -5.72 -5.06 20.40
CA ILE A 114 -6.90 -4.21 20.47
C ILE A 114 -6.60 -2.90 19.80
N PHE A 115 -7.46 -2.51 18.87
CA PHE A 115 -7.36 -1.24 18.17
C PHE A 115 -7.78 -0.08 19.06
N GLU A 116 -7.06 1.03 18.93
CA GLU A 116 -7.37 2.29 19.58
C GLU A 116 -7.61 3.40 18.53
N LYS A 117 -8.25 4.46 18.96
CA LYS A 117 -8.39 5.67 18.15
C LYS A 117 -7.03 6.21 17.70
N ASN A 118 -6.96 6.65 16.46
CA ASN A 118 -5.77 7.17 15.79
C ASN A 118 -4.68 6.12 15.52
N ASP A 119 -4.93 4.84 15.71
CA ASP A 119 -4.04 3.83 15.17
C ASP A 119 -4.02 3.95 13.64
N LEU A 120 -2.82 3.95 13.07
CA LEU A 120 -2.63 3.82 11.64
C LEU A 120 -2.37 2.35 11.33
N VAL A 121 -3.29 1.73 10.61
CA VAL A 121 -3.23 0.30 10.29
C VAL A 121 -2.72 0.13 8.87
N VAL A 122 -1.66 -0.65 8.73
CA VAL A 122 -1.09 -1.04 7.44
C VAL A 122 -1.57 -2.45 7.13
N PHE A 123 -2.26 -2.60 6.03
CA PHE A 123 -2.79 -3.90 5.63
C PHE A 123 -2.66 -4.13 4.12
N LEU A 124 -2.67 -5.40 3.75
CA LEU A 124 -2.68 -5.88 2.38
C LEU A 124 -4.07 -6.38 2.04
N ALA A 125 -4.63 -5.93 0.94
CA ALA A 125 -5.93 -6.38 0.44
C ALA A 125 -5.89 -6.58 -1.07
N LYS A 126 -6.76 -7.45 -1.59
CA LYS A 126 -7.03 -7.48 -3.02
C LYS A 126 -7.77 -6.22 -3.43
N ARG A 127 -7.53 -5.74 -4.63
CA ARG A 127 -8.16 -4.53 -5.17
C ARG A 127 -9.69 -4.58 -5.11
N GLU A 128 -10.26 -5.77 -5.27
CA GLU A 128 -11.70 -5.98 -5.24
C GLU A 128 -12.31 -5.72 -3.85
N GLU A 129 -11.52 -5.91 -2.78
CA GLU A 129 -11.92 -5.75 -1.39
C GLU A 129 -11.81 -4.32 -0.85
N LEU A 130 -11.30 -3.36 -1.65
CA LEU A 130 -11.14 -1.97 -1.23
C LEU A 130 -12.41 -1.35 -0.64
N LYS A 131 -13.57 -1.61 -1.26
CA LYS A 131 -14.85 -1.07 -0.77
C LYS A 131 -15.25 -1.66 0.58
N ALA A 132 -14.96 -2.94 0.80
CA ALA A 132 -15.20 -3.57 2.10
C ALA A 132 -14.30 -2.98 3.17
N VAL A 133 -13.03 -2.74 2.82
CA VAL A 133 -12.06 -2.04 3.68
C VAL A 133 -12.55 -0.65 4.06
N GLU A 134 -12.96 0.14 3.08
CA GLU A 134 -13.50 1.49 3.32
C GLU A 134 -14.67 1.45 4.31
N SER A 135 -15.57 0.49 4.18
CA SER A 135 -16.72 0.37 5.09
C SER A 135 -16.32 0.00 6.51
N ILE A 136 -15.24 -0.76 6.70
CA ILE A 136 -14.77 -1.20 8.02
C ILE A 136 -14.01 -0.08 8.74
N PHE A 137 -13.20 0.68 8.00
CA PHE A 137 -12.37 1.74 8.57
C PHE A 137 -13.07 3.11 8.57
N SER A 138 -13.95 3.37 7.61
CA SER A 138 -14.79 4.56 7.58
C SER A 138 -16.23 4.20 7.93
N VAL A 139 -16.74 4.70 9.03
CA VAL A 139 -18.19 4.74 9.17
C VAL A 139 -18.73 5.74 8.17
N SER A 140 -19.56 5.22 7.27
CA SER A 140 -20.39 5.89 6.28
C SER A 140 -20.47 7.41 6.42
N ALA A 141 -20.01 8.10 5.41
CA ALA A 141 -20.63 9.36 5.06
C ALA A 141 -22.12 9.05 4.74
N ILE A 142 -23.02 9.56 5.55
CA ILE A 142 -24.42 9.76 5.19
C ILE A 142 -24.48 10.81 4.09
#